data_61295ec37ff6b3efed68f58bc5710488
#
_entry.id   61295ec37ff6b3efed68f58bc5710488
#
_cell.length_a   1.000
_cell.length_b   1.000
_cell.length_c   1.000
_cell.angle_alpha   90.00
_cell.angle_beta   90.00
_cell.angle_gamma   90.00
#
_symmetry.space_group_name_H-M   'P 1'
#
loop_
_entity.id
_entity.type
_entity.pdbx_description
1 polymer ?
#
loop_
_entity_poly.entity_id
_entity_poly.type
_entity_poly.pdbx_seq_one_letter_code
_entity_poly.pdbx_strand_id
1 'polypeptide(L)'
;MSHLKRFYLPVLLIATLLFLLSACSSGMEPSDIPSDPLETAESSEPAAPAEEATPIPDGRPAEPLSIVRGELFSAAGACTSCHTRMVDAAGIDVSTDSMWRSTMMANASRDPYWRASVRAEVTDHYFAQEAIEEKCATCHLPMAWFTAVHQGDPVAVLGEGFFPEEHELYPYAMDGVSCTLCHQIEDQDLGTAESFSGGFVVDTSAPPGQRKAYGPYETPDDQAAIMIAASGYDPVYAEHMQRSEVCATCHNLTTDSFDAGGSVAGQFHEQMVFLEWQHSAYTQTHACQDCHMPVAQGGVSLSITGSPLREPFYQHHFVGGNVYMSQILDYFADELGVTASSEQFQGTQQRTLDQLQNRTMTIQFESLQVSNGELIADLLLSSQVGHKLPSGFPSRRAWVHFTVQDSAGVMLFDSGRANPNGSIQGNANDQDPNLYEPHYQVIDSDEQVQIYEVIFVDVEGQITTGLLKGYEYVKDNRFLPAGFDKQAARPEIAVYGEALADEDFSGGTDRLRYQVALGEAQGPFTVTAHVLYQTIGYRWMENLRAYQAAETDQMAAYYDTISNIPVILAGTSQQVGE
;
A
#
# COMPACT_ATOMS: atom_id res chain seq x y z
N MET A 1 -12.86 51.12 -45.08
CA MET A 1 -14.05 51.79 -44.56
C MET A 1 -14.19 51.26 -43.15
N SER A 2 -13.57 51.93 -42.21
CA SER A 2 -14.05 52.96 -41.27
C SER A 2 -15.24 52.45 -40.43
N HIS A 3 -15.16 52.29 -39.14
CA HIS A 3 -15.01 53.35 -38.12
C HIS A 3 -14.54 52.85 -36.76
N LEU A 4 -13.52 53.50 -36.22
CA LEU A 4 -13.19 53.73 -34.81
C LEU A 4 -14.34 54.43 -34.08
N LYS A 5 -14.49 54.17 -32.77
CA LYS A 5 -14.76 55.10 -31.67
C LYS A 5 -14.52 54.37 -30.36
N ARG A 6 -13.64 54.63 -29.56
CA ARG A 6 -13.00 55.58 -28.62
C ARG A 6 -13.94 56.13 -27.54
N PHE A 7 -13.41 56.05 -26.27
CA PHE A 7 -13.60 56.86 -25.05
C PHE A 7 -14.77 56.44 -24.13
N TYR A 8 -14.72 56.44 -22.81
CA TYR A 8 -13.94 57.18 -21.79
C TYR A 8 -13.83 56.42 -20.46
N LEU A 9 -12.70 56.62 -19.77
CA LEU A 9 -12.52 56.48 -18.32
C LEU A 9 -13.07 57.75 -17.64
N PRO A 10 -13.51 57.73 -16.36
CA PRO A 10 -12.90 58.64 -15.44
C PRO A 10 -12.41 58.01 -14.12
N VAL A 11 -11.37 58.64 -13.68
CA VAL A 11 -10.58 58.55 -12.45
C VAL A 11 -11.25 59.41 -11.36
N LEU A 12 -10.88 59.13 -10.09
CA LEU A 12 -10.97 59.89 -8.82
C LEU A 12 -12.21 59.63 -7.95
N LEU A 13 -12.05 59.30 -6.68
CA LEU A 13 -11.50 60.12 -5.59
C LEU A 13 -11.20 59.30 -4.32
N ILE A 14 -10.07 59.63 -3.71
CA ILE A 14 -9.59 59.31 -2.37
C ILE A 14 -10.49 59.93 -1.30
N ALA A 15 -10.84 59.18 -0.26
CA ALA A 15 -11.17 59.76 1.04
C ALA A 15 -10.61 58.88 2.17
N THR A 16 -9.53 59.33 2.72
CA THR A 16 -8.97 58.96 4.03
C THR A 16 -9.94 59.32 5.15
N LEU A 17 -10.22 58.36 6.03
CA LEU A 17 -10.67 58.69 7.39
C LEU A 17 -9.98 57.79 8.39
N LEU A 18 -9.01 58.36 9.11
CA LEU A 18 -8.48 57.85 10.37
C LEU A 18 -9.57 57.95 11.44
N PHE A 19 -9.82 56.88 12.17
CA PHE A 19 -10.28 56.97 13.56
C PHE A 19 -9.54 55.94 14.43
N LEU A 20 -9.13 56.43 15.56
CA LEU A 20 -8.23 55.90 16.57
C LEU A 20 -8.89 54.83 17.48
N LEU A 21 -8.10 53.84 17.82
CA LEU A 21 -7.92 53.17 19.13
C LEU A 21 -9.16 52.70 19.92
N SER A 22 -9.31 51.42 20.10
CA SER A 22 -9.20 50.86 21.47
C SER A 22 -8.84 49.37 21.42
N ALA A 23 -7.84 49.04 22.22
CA ALA A 23 -7.29 47.73 22.42
C ALA A 23 -8.28 46.79 23.12
N CYS A 24 -8.37 45.51 22.64
CA CYS A 24 -8.53 44.36 23.49
C CYS A 24 -7.73 43.24 22.82
N SER A 25 -6.54 43.01 23.34
CA SER A 25 -5.73 41.84 23.10
C SER A 25 -6.39 40.68 23.82
N SER A 26 -6.87 39.70 23.07
CA SER A 26 -6.94 38.32 23.56
C SER A 26 -6.16 37.48 22.54
N GLY A 27 -4.90 37.31 22.85
CA GLY A 27 -4.05 36.35 22.20
C GLY A 27 -4.61 34.94 22.47
N MET A 28 -5.00 34.25 21.42
CA MET A 28 -5.03 32.80 21.45
C MET A 28 -3.63 32.36 21.06
N GLU A 29 -2.86 31.97 22.07
CA GLU A 29 -1.66 31.18 21.89
C GLU A 29 -2.04 29.80 21.31
N PRO A 30 -1.22 29.20 20.42
CA PRO A 30 -1.43 27.83 20.01
C PRO A 30 -1.26 26.95 21.27
N SER A 31 -2.26 26.13 21.54
CA SER A 31 -2.22 25.15 22.62
C SER A 31 -1.05 24.20 22.39
N ASP A 32 -0.06 24.28 23.27
CA ASP A 32 0.97 23.28 23.44
C ASP A 32 0.31 21.90 23.65
N ILE A 33 0.56 20.99 22.73
CA ILE A 33 0.32 19.57 22.95
C ILE A 33 1.42 19.13 23.93
N PRO A 34 1.10 18.61 25.10
CA PRO A 34 2.11 18.15 26.05
C PRO A 34 2.84 16.95 25.44
N SER A 35 4.12 17.09 25.23
CA SER A 35 5.04 15.98 25.02
C SER A 35 5.37 15.39 26.40
N ASP A 36 4.47 14.59 26.96
CA ASP A 36 4.83 13.70 28.04
C ASP A 36 5.29 12.36 27.45
N PRO A 37 6.43 11.81 27.91
CA PRO A 37 6.84 10.48 27.52
C PRO A 37 5.81 9.49 28.08
N LEU A 38 5.21 8.70 27.19
CA LEU A 38 4.40 7.54 27.57
C LEU A 38 5.24 6.65 28.49
N GLU A 39 4.88 6.62 29.76
CA GLU A 39 5.29 5.55 30.67
C GLU A 39 4.91 4.23 29.99
N THR A 40 5.92 3.41 29.75
CA THR A 40 5.75 2.04 29.28
C THR A 40 4.96 1.28 30.33
N ALA A 41 3.67 1.08 30.08
CA ALA A 41 2.92 0.05 30.79
C ALA A 41 3.53 -1.29 30.37
N GLU A 42 4.16 -1.98 31.33
CA GLU A 42 4.57 -3.37 31.20
C GLU A 42 3.33 -4.21 30.89
N SER A 43 3.18 -4.63 29.62
CA SER A 43 2.22 -5.64 29.23
C SER A 43 2.79 -7.00 29.63
N SER A 44 2.37 -7.51 30.77
CA SER A 44 2.52 -8.93 31.09
C SER A 44 1.36 -9.67 30.48
N GLU A 45 1.65 -10.48 29.41
CA GLU A 45 0.94 -11.71 29.27
C GLU A 45 1.35 -12.63 28.13
N PRO A 46 1.25 -13.94 28.28
CA PRO A 46 1.82 -14.88 27.33
C PRO A 46 0.92 -14.95 26.09
N ALA A 47 1.53 -14.65 24.94
CA ALA A 47 0.98 -15.00 23.67
C ALA A 47 0.69 -16.51 23.63
N ALA A 48 -0.48 -16.90 23.10
CA ALA A 48 -0.75 -18.27 22.71
C ALA A 48 0.43 -18.77 21.88
N PRO A 49 0.78 -20.07 21.95
CA PRO A 49 1.92 -20.58 21.21
C PRO A 49 1.71 -20.28 19.73
N ALA A 50 2.56 -19.41 19.17
CA ALA A 50 2.66 -19.23 17.75
C ALA A 50 3.02 -20.60 17.16
N GLU A 51 2.20 -21.12 16.24
CA GLU A 51 2.66 -22.21 15.37
C GLU A 51 3.99 -21.76 14.77
N GLU A 52 4.99 -22.65 14.81
CA GLU A 52 6.34 -22.35 14.35
C GLU A 52 6.27 -21.82 12.92
N ALA A 53 6.61 -20.55 12.75
CA ALA A 53 6.80 -19.96 11.42
C ALA A 53 7.83 -20.81 10.66
N THR A 54 7.55 -21.10 9.40
CA THR A 54 8.48 -21.85 8.54
C THR A 54 9.86 -21.18 8.60
N PRO A 55 10.94 -21.90 8.97
CA PRO A 55 12.25 -21.28 9.13
C PRO A 55 12.72 -20.72 7.78
N ILE A 56 12.92 -19.40 7.71
CA ILE A 56 13.56 -18.77 6.57
C ILE A 56 15.05 -19.18 6.59
N PRO A 57 15.66 -19.56 5.46
CA PRO A 57 17.07 -19.92 5.43
C PRO A 57 17.94 -18.77 5.92
N ASP A 58 18.66 -18.98 7.00
CA ASP A 58 19.56 -17.98 7.57
C ASP A 58 20.77 -17.74 6.66
N GLY A 59 21.08 -16.46 6.45
CA GLY A 59 22.41 -16.05 5.98
C GLY A 59 22.64 -16.01 4.48
N ARG A 60 21.62 -15.99 3.62
CA ARG A 60 21.83 -15.76 2.19
C ARG A 60 22.39 -14.34 1.98
N PRO A 61 23.59 -14.19 1.32
CA PRO A 61 24.16 -12.89 1.04
C PRO A 61 23.40 -12.16 -0.08
N ALA A 62 23.63 -10.86 -0.19
CA ALA A 62 23.11 -10.09 -1.32
C ALA A 62 23.90 -10.43 -2.60
N GLU A 63 23.18 -10.63 -3.71
CA GLU A 63 23.79 -10.79 -5.02
C GLU A 63 24.12 -9.44 -5.67
N PRO A 64 25.10 -9.37 -6.59
CA PRO A 64 25.40 -8.15 -7.30
C PRO A 64 24.19 -7.63 -8.09
N LEU A 65 23.90 -6.33 -8.00
CA LEU A 65 22.91 -5.68 -8.85
C LEU A 65 23.49 -5.48 -10.25
N SER A 66 22.62 -5.56 -11.27
CA SER A 66 22.99 -5.25 -12.66
C SER A 66 23.47 -3.81 -12.80
N ILE A 67 24.58 -3.62 -13.50
CA ILE A 67 25.17 -2.30 -13.84
C ILE A 67 24.90 -1.90 -15.31
N VAL A 68 24.03 -2.61 -15.98
CA VAL A 68 23.68 -2.36 -17.40
C VAL A 68 23.14 -0.95 -17.55
N ARG A 69 23.57 -0.30 -18.61
CA ARG A 69 23.12 1.05 -19.01
C ARG A 69 22.62 1.01 -20.45
N GLY A 70 21.39 1.42 -20.63
CA GLY A 70 20.76 1.56 -21.92
C GLY A 70 20.67 3.01 -22.38
N GLU A 71 19.93 3.19 -23.44
CA GLU A 71 19.68 4.52 -23.99
C GLU A 71 18.78 5.35 -23.06
N LEU A 72 17.73 4.74 -22.51
CA LEU A 72 16.74 5.43 -21.66
C LEU A 72 17.00 5.22 -20.16
N PHE A 73 17.30 4.01 -19.76
CA PHE A 73 17.42 3.63 -18.35
C PHE A 73 18.75 2.96 -18.02
N SER A 74 19.10 2.98 -16.76
CA SER A 74 20.18 2.19 -16.18
C SER A 74 19.63 1.32 -15.06
N ALA A 75 20.10 0.09 -14.94
CA ALA A 75 19.79 -0.78 -13.83
C ALA A 75 20.38 -0.23 -12.51
N ALA A 76 19.79 -0.61 -11.38
CA ALA A 76 20.05 -0.06 -10.06
C ALA A 76 21.52 -0.09 -9.64
N GLY A 77 22.28 -1.13 -10.03
CA GLY A 77 23.69 -1.24 -9.71
C GLY A 77 24.56 -0.10 -10.25
N ALA A 78 24.12 0.57 -11.34
CA ALA A 78 24.81 1.75 -11.85
C ALA A 78 24.73 2.94 -10.89
N CYS A 79 23.65 3.06 -10.11
CA CYS A 79 23.43 4.13 -9.13
C CYS A 79 23.96 3.73 -7.74
N THR A 80 23.67 2.52 -7.30
CA THR A 80 24.04 2.03 -5.96
C THR A 80 25.54 1.86 -5.78
N SER A 81 26.32 1.77 -6.86
CA SER A 81 27.77 1.81 -6.80
C SER A 81 28.33 3.06 -6.10
N CYS A 82 27.61 4.18 -6.11
CA CYS A 82 27.97 5.44 -5.45
C CYS A 82 27.03 5.77 -4.28
N HIS A 83 25.72 5.48 -4.39
CA HIS A 83 24.71 5.74 -3.36
C HIS A 83 24.62 4.57 -2.35
N THR A 84 25.76 4.22 -1.76
CA THR A 84 25.97 3.14 -0.80
C THR A 84 26.81 3.61 0.38
N ARG A 85 26.87 2.83 1.47
CA ARG A 85 27.60 3.17 2.70
C ARG A 85 27.18 4.52 3.28
N MET A 86 25.93 4.85 3.07
CA MET A 86 25.34 6.07 3.62
C MET A 86 24.91 5.78 5.04
N VAL A 87 25.32 6.63 5.97
CA VAL A 87 24.96 6.49 7.38
C VAL A 87 24.33 7.78 7.87
N ASP A 88 23.37 7.64 8.76
CA ASP A 88 22.73 8.75 9.44
C ASP A 88 23.56 9.24 10.65
N ALA A 89 23.06 10.25 11.38
CA ALA A 89 23.74 10.80 12.56
C ALA A 89 23.84 9.79 13.73
N ALA A 90 23.02 8.74 13.75
CA ALA A 90 23.11 7.66 14.73
C ALA A 90 24.10 6.55 14.30
N GLY A 91 24.66 6.63 13.09
CA GLY A 91 25.55 5.62 12.51
C GLY A 91 24.80 4.43 11.91
N ILE A 92 23.49 4.55 11.69
CA ILE A 92 22.66 3.51 11.07
C ILE A 92 22.84 3.59 9.55
N ASP A 93 22.95 2.42 8.90
CA ASP A 93 22.98 2.32 7.43
C ASP A 93 21.62 2.76 6.87
N VAL A 94 21.65 3.80 6.03
CA VAL A 94 20.51 4.35 5.31
C VAL A 94 20.79 4.36 3.79
N SER A 95 21.69 3.49 3.35
CA SER A 95 22.05 3.36 1.94
C SER A 95 20.82 3.00 1.10
N THR A 96 20.67 3.66 -0.02
CA THR A 96 19.56 3.41 -0.95
C THR A 96 19.49 1.94 -1.37
N ASP A 97 20.65 1.34 -1.64
CA ASP A 97 20.79 -0.07 -1.96
C ASP A 97 20.22 -0.98 -0.86
N SER A 98 20.68 -0.83 0.37
CA SER A 98 20.28 -1.68 1.50
C SER A 98 18.79 -1.59 1.80
N MET A 99 18.19 -0.41 1.57
CA MET A 99 16.78 -0.17 1.90
C MET A 99 15.82 -0.59 0.79
N TRP A 100 16.18 -0.35 -0.49
CA TRP A 100 15.29 -0.55 -1.62
C TRP A 100 15.20 -2.01 -2.10
N ARG A 101 16.34 -2.75 -2.20
CA ARG A 101 16.39 -4.02 -2.93
C ARG A 101 15.52 -5.15 -2.37
N SER A 102 15.15 -5.08 -1.09
CA SER A 102 14.23 -6.03 -0.43
C SER A 102 12.77 -5.56 -0.39
N THR A 103 12.46 -4.42 -1.01
CA THR A 103 11.08 -3.92 -1.10
C THR A 103 10.27 -4.65 -2.15
N MET A 104 8.94 -4.55 -2.04
CA MET A 104 8.03 -5.05 -3.08
C MET A 104 8.21 -4.31 -4.41
N MET A 105 8.59 -3.03 -4.40
CA MET A 105 8.85 -2.26 -5.63
C MET A 105 10.06 -2.80 -6.39
N ALA A 106 11.16 -3.09 -5.70
CA ALA A 106 12.34 -3.72 -6.32
C ALA A 106 12.06 -5.13 -6.86
N ASN A 107 11.09 -5.82 -6.28
CA ASN A 107 10.72 -7.20 -6.62
C ASN A 107 9.37 -7.29 -7.34
N ALA A 108 8.85 -6.18 -7.88
CA ALA A 108 7.54 -6.14 -8.51
C ALA A 108 7.40 -7.13 -9.67
N SER A 109 8.47 -7.35 -10.44
CA SER A 109 8.53 -8.33 -11.52
C SER A 109 8.71 -9.78 -11.05
N ARG A 110 9.22 -9.96 -9.82
CA ARG A 110 9.48 -11.28 -9.23
C ARG A 110 8.30 -11.82 -8.42
N ASP A 111 7.32 -10.97 -8.11
CA ASP A 111 6.16 -11.33 -7.30
C ASP A 111 5.38 -12.49 -7.97
N PRO A 112 5.39 -13.71 -7.39
CA PRO A 112 4.73 -14.86 -7.97
C PRO A 112 3.20 -14.72 -7.95
N TYR A 113 2.63 -13.97 -7.01
CA TYR A 113 1.19 -13.71 -6.98
C TYR A 113 0.78 -12.83 -8.15
N TRP A 114 1.55 -11.77 -8.45
CA TRP A 114 1.31 -10.94 -9.63
C TRP A 114 1.43 -11.74 -10.93
N ARG A 115 2.48 -12.57 -11.08
CA ARG A 115 2.64 -13.43 -12.27
C ARG A 115 1.47 -14.38 -12.46
N ALA A 116 1.01 -14.99 -11.37
CA ALA A 116 -0.16 -15.88 -11.38
C ALA A 116 -1.44 -15.12 -11.75
N SER A 117 -1.61 -13.89 -11.24
CA SER A 117 -2.75 -13.04 -11.57
C SER A 117 -2.76 -12.64 -13.05
N VAL A 118 -1.61 -12.22 -13.62
CA VAL A 118 -1.50 -11.94 -15.06
C VAL A 118 -1.87 -13.18 -15.90
N ARG A 119 -1.41 -14.36 -15.49
CA ARG A 119 -1.75 -15.63 -16.16
C ARG A 119 -3.24 -15.91 -16.10
N ALA A 120 -3.87 -15.70 -14.96
CA ALA A 120 -5.32 -15.90 -14.79
C ALA A 120 -6.12 -14.95 -15.69
N GLU A 121 -5.79 -13.66 -15.69
CA GLU A 121 -6.45 -12.66 -16.55
C GLU A 121 -6.29 -12.97 -18.04
N VAL A 122 -5.08 -13.35 -18.48
CA VAL A 122 -4.84 -13.77 -19.88
C VAL A 122 -5.59 -15.05 -20.22
N THR A 123 -5.73 -15.99 -19.28
CA THR A 123 -6.50 -17.22 -19.51
C THR A 123 -7.98 -16.94 -19.72
N ASP A 124 -8.54 -16.04 -18.91
CA ASP A 124 -9.94 -15.63 -19.01
C ASP A 124 -10.22 -14.74 -20.23
N HIS A 125 -9.23 -13.91 -20.63
CA HIS A 125 -9.35 -12.91 -21.70
C HIS A 125 -8.26 -13.07 -22.76
N TYR A 126 -8.06 -14.29 -23.27
CA TYR A 126 -6.98 -14.63 -24.23
C TYR A 126 -6.97 -13.73 -25.48
N PHE A 127 -8.12 -13.18 -25.87
CA PHE A 127 -8.27 -12.25 -26.99
C PHE A 127 -7.61 -10.89 -26.74
N ALA A 128 -7.35 -10.55 -25.48
CA ALA A 128 -6.75 -9.28 -25.06
C ALA A 128 -5.35 -9.47 -24.45
N GLN A 129 -4.70 -10.64 -24.63
CA GLN A 129 -3.43 -10.99 -24.01
C GLN A 129 -2.38 -9.87 -24.12
N GLU A 130 -2.14 -9.34 -25.32
CA GLU A 130 -1.14 -8.29 -25.57
C GLU A 130 -1.45 -7.03 -24.74
N ALA A 131 -2.69 -6.58 -24.71
CA ALA A 131 -3.11 -5.40 -23.95
C ALA A 131 -3.01 -5.63 -22.43
N ILE A 132 -3.31 -6.85 -21.95
CA ILE A 132 -3.20 -7.23 -20.54
C ILE A 132 -1.73 -7.22 -20.10
N GLU A 133 -0.87 -7.89 -20.85
CA GLU A 133 0.55 -7.96 -20.54
C GLU A 133 1.21 -6.58 -20.58
N GLU A 134 0.87 -5.75 -21.57
CA GLU A 134 1.32 -4.36 -21.66
C GLU A 134 0.88 -3.55 -20.45
N LYS A 135 -0.42 -3.63 -20.08
CA LYS A 135 -0.96 -2.90 -18.92
C LYS A 135 -0.30 -3.29 -17.62
N CYS A 136 -0.12 -4.58 -17.38
CA CYS A 136 0.53 -5.09 -16.18
C CYS A 136 2.02 -4.70 -16.13
N ALA A 137 2.73 -4.78 -17.27
CA ALA A 137 4.13 -4.43 -17.38
C ALA A 137 4.41 -2.95 -17.08
N THR A 138 3.47 -2.05 -17.39
CA THR A 138 3.60 -0.60 -17.17
C THR A 138 4.01 -0.23 -15.74
N CYS A 139 3.52 -0.95 -14.72
CA CYS A 139 3.80 -0.69 -13.31
C CYS A 139 4.78 -1.72 -12.69
N HIS A 140 4.80 -2.97 -13.18
CA HIS A 140 5.62 -4.03 -12.59
C HIS A 140 6.98 -4.22 -13.26
N LEU A 141 7.10 -3.85 -14.54
CA LEU A 141 8.33 -3.93 -15.35
C LEU A 141 8.58 -2.59 -16.08
N PRO A 142 8.41 -1.42 -15.43
CA PRO A 142 8.21 -0.14 -16.12
C PRO A 142 9.38 0.26 -17.03
N MET A 143 10.62 -0.05 -16.68
CA MET A 143 11.77 0.29 -17.52
C MET A 143 11.85 -0.57 -18.78
N ALA A 144 11.55 -1.88 -18.66
CA ALA A 144 11.51 -2.78 -19.81
C ALA A 144 10.34 -2.42 -20.74
N TRP A 145 9.15 -2.24 -20.14
CA TRP A 145 7.95 -1.81 -20.86
C TRP A 145 8.17 -0.52 -21.64
N PHE A 146 8.63 0.54 -20.97
CA PHE A 146 8.82 1.85 -21.60
C PHE A 146 9.86 1.78 -22.72
N THR A 147 10.93 1.01 -22.53
CA THR A 147 11.97 0.84 -23.56
C THR A 147 11.42 0.11 -24.77
N ALA A 148 10.69 -1.00 -24.58
CA ALA A 148 10.08 -1.77 -25.68
C ALA A 148 9.09 -0.90 -26.48
N VAL A 149 8.17 -0.22 -25.79
CA VAL A 149 7.19 0.68 -26.44
C VAL A 149 7.89 1.81 -27.20
N HIS A 150 8.94 2.42 -26.63
CA HIS A 150 9.72 3.46 -27.31
C HIS A 150 10.41 2.96 -28.57
N GLN A 151 10.89 1.72 -28.57
CA GLN A 151 11.55 1.08 -29.73
C GLN A 151 10.56 0.53 -30.74
N GLY A 152 9.27 0.44 -30.40
CA GLY A 152 8.23 -0.17 -31.22
C GLY A 152 8.26 -1.69 -31.18
N ASP A 153 8.86 -2.25 -30.12
CA ASP A 153 8.93 -3.69 -29.89
C ASP A 153 7.71 -4.18 -29.10
N PRO A 154 7.32 -5.46 -29.24
CA PRO A 154 6.22 -6.02 -28.48
C PRO A 154 6.53 -6.10 -26.98
N VAL A 155 5.50 -5.90 -26.16
CA VAL A 155 5.56 -6.13 -24.71
C VAL A 155 5.01 -7.51 -24.41
N ALA A 156 5.79 -8.34 -23.74
CA ALA A 156 5.36 -9.66 -23.28
C ALA A 156 5.90 -9.96 -21.88
N VAL A 157 5.02 -10.46 -21.02
CA VAL A 157 5.32 -10.88 -19.64
C VAL A 157 5.40 -12.40 -19.55
N LEU A 158 4.48 -13.08 -20.22
CA LEU A 158 4.32 -14.54 -20.14
C LEU A 158 5.08 -15.25 -21.27
N GLY A 159 5.42 -16.52 -21.06
CA GLY A 159 6.14 -17.32 -22.05
C GLY A 159 7.57 -16.85 -22.25
N GLU A 160 7.95 -16.54 -23.51
CA GLU A 160 9.28 -16.03 -23.87
C GLU A 160 9.36 -14.47 -23.78
N GLY A 161 8.60 -13.85 -22.85
CA GLY A 161 8.62 -12.41 -22.64
C GLY A 161 9.95 -11.90 -22.08
N PHE A 162 9.91 -10.91 -21.18
CA PHE A 162 11.13 -10.25 -20.68
C PHE A 162 11.97 -11.09 -19.68
N PHE A 163 11.50 -12.26 -19.26
CA PHE A 163 12.13 -13.05 -18.19
C PHE A 163 13.26 -14.01 -18.56
N PRO A 164 13.46 -14.48 -19.81
CA PRO A 164 14.68 -15.16 -20.17
C PRO A 164 15.92 -14.29 -20.01
N GLU A 165 17.00 -14.81 -19.41
CA GLU A 165 18.25 -14.04 -19.15
C GLU A 165 18.91 -13.53 -20.43
N GLU A 166 18.66 -14.19 -21.56
CA GLU A 166 19.17 -13.82 -22.88
C GLU A 166 18.42 -12.65 -23.50
N HIS A 167 17.26 -12.28 -22.96
CA HIS A 167 16.49 -11.16 -23.47
C HIS A 167 17.21 -9.83 -23.18
N GLU A 168 17.32 -8.95 -24.18
CA GLU A 168 18.04 -7.67 -24.05
C GLU A 168 17.50 -6.80 -22.90
N LEU A 169 16.19 -6.82 -22.66
CA LEU A 169 15.53 -6.04 -21.63
C LEU A 169 15.40 -6.75 -20.27
N TYR A 170 15.91 -8.01 -20.16
CA TYR A 170 15.90 -8.76 -18.90
C TYR A 170 16.45 -7.97 -17.70
N PRO A 171 17.63 -7.26 -17.80
CA PRO A 171 18.16 -6.51 -16.66
C PRO A 171 17.23 -5.39 -16.17
N TYR A 172 16.45 -4.80 -17.06
CA TYR A 172 15.49 -3.74 -16.72
C TYR A 172 14.19 -4.31 -16.19
N ALA A 173 13.74 -5.44 -16.72
CA ALA A 173 12.57 -6.15 -16.25
C ALA A 173 12.78 -6.65 -14.82
N MET A 174 13.91 -7.31 -14.58
CA MET A 174 14.22 -7.88 -13.25
C MET A 174 14.63 -6.83 -12.21
N ASP A 175 14.85 -5.59 -12.59
CA ASP A 175 15.10 -4.49 -11.65
C ASP A 175 13.80 -3.91 -11.04
N GLY A 176 12.64 -4.34 -11.53
CA GLY A 176 11.33 -3.90 -11.04
C GLY A 176 11.13 -2.38 -11.17
N VAL A 177 10.57 -1.76 -10.13
CA VAL A 177 10.45 -0.29 -10.04
C VAL A 177 11.72 0.27 -9.40
N SER A 178 12.57 0.88 -10.23
CA SER A 178 13.96 1.16 -9.90
C SER A 178 14.32 2.64 -10.02
N CYS A 179 15.56 2.96 -9.64
CA CYS A 179 16.08 4.32 -9.49
C CYS A 179 15.82 5.21 -10.71
N THR A 180 16.27 4.74 -11.90
CA THR A 180 16.21 5.57 -13.11
C THR A 180 14.81 5.69 -13.71
N LEU A 181 13.84 4.90 -13.26
CA LEU A 181 12.44 5.17 -13.56
C LEU A 181 11.94 6.38 -12.79
N CYS A 182 11.87 6.26 -11.44
CA CYS A 182 11.29 7.31 -10.58
C CYS A 182 11.99 8.65 -10.76
N HIS A 183 13.34 8.62 -10.83
CA HIS A 183 14.14 9.84 -10.95
C HIS A 183 14.18 10.45 -12.36
N GLN A 184 13.43 9.92 -13.32
CA GLN A 184 13.21 10.53 -14.63
C GLN A 184 11.77 10.94 -14.91
N ILE A 185 10.84 10.67 -13.99
CA ILE A 185 9.43 11.11 -14.15
C ILE A 185 9.41 12.64 -14.14
N GLU A 186 8.86 13.22 -15.21
CA GLU A 186 8.69 14.66 -15.35
C GLU A 186 7.47 15.19 -14.59
N ASP A 187 7.47 16.47 -14.26
CA ASP A 187 6.34 17.16 -13.61
C ASP A 187 5.20 17.49 -14.60
N GLN A 188 5.02 16.63 -15.60
CA GLN A 188 3.97 16.80 -16.58
C GLN A 188 2.74 16.01 -16.17
N ASP A 189 1.59 16.68 -16.05
CA ASP A 189 0.27 16.11 -15.77
C ASP A 189 0.18 15.32 -14.44
N LEU A 190 1.21 15.37 -13.57
CA LEU A 190 1.23 14.65 -12.31
C LEU A 190 0.02 14.98 -11.42
N GLY A 191 -0.63 13.94 -10.89
CA GLY A 191 -1.80 14.05 -10.02
C GLY A 191 -3.11 14.26 -10.77
N THR A 192 -3.09 14.26 -12.10
CA THR A 192 -4.29 14.29 -12.95
C THR A 192 -4.59 12.90 -13.53
N ALA A 193 -5.76 12.72 -14.12
CA ALA A 193 -6.18 11.46 -14.71
C ALA A 193 -5.23 10.95 -15.80
N GLU A 194 -4.56 11.86 -16.50
CA GLU A 194 -3.61 11.58 -17.56
C GLU A 194 -2.34 10.89 -17.04
N SER A 195 -1.94 11.21 -15.79
CA SER A 195 -0.76 10.60 -15.17
C SER A 195 -1.04 9.28 -14.46
N PHE A 196 -2.32 8.94 -14.19
CA PHE A 196 -2.69 7.71 -13.50
C PHE A 196 -2.53 6.47 -14.37
N SER A 197 -2.60 5.29 -13.76
CA SER A 197 -2.56 4.01 -14.48
C SER A 197 -1.30 3.79 -15.32
N GLY A 198 -0.15 4.33 -14.85
CA GLY A 198 1.13 4.26 -15.53
C GLY A 198 1.38 5.38 -16.54
N GLY A 199 0.61 6.48 -16.49
CA GLY A 199 0.72 7.62 -17.40
C GLY A 199 1.87 8.59 -17.09
N PHE A 200 2.95 8.13 -16.48
CA PHE A 200 4.15 8.94 -16.23
C PHE A 200 4.87 9.31 -17.53
N VAL A 201 5.49 10.47 -17.54
CA VAL A 201 6.25 10.99 -18.69
C VAL A 201 7.75 10.96 -18.40
N VAL A 202 8.54 10.47 -19.36
CA VAL A 202 10.00 10.48 -19.33
C VAL A 202 10.49 11.15 -20.61
N ASP A 203 11.42 12.12 -20.50
CA ASP A 203 12.02 12.77 -21.68
C ASP A 203 12.88 11.77 -22.47
N THR A 204 12.46 11.41 -23.67
CA THR A 204 13.19 10.53 -24.59
C THR A 204 14.08 11.29 -25.57
N SER A 205 14.04 12.62 -25.58
CA SER A 205 14.81 13.45 -26.51
C SER A 205 16.26 13.68 -26.08
N ALA A 206 16.55 13.60 -24.79
CA ALA A 206 17.89 13.78 -24.27
C ALA A 206 18.75 12.53 -24.53
N PRO A 207 19.95 12.68 -25.16
CA PRO A 207 20.83 11.55 -25.39
C PRO A 207 21.48 11.06 -24.07
N PRO A 208 22.05 9.84 -24.05
CA PRO A 208 22.83 9.35 -22.92
C PRO A 208 23.93 10.37 -22.53
N GLY A 209 24.07 10.62 -21.23
CA GLY A 209 24.99 11.63 -20.66
C GLY A 209 24.38 13.03 -20.52
N GLN A 210 23.17 13.26 -21.00
CA GLN A 210 22.43 14.51 -20.84
C GLN A 210 21.03 14.29 -20.25
N ARG A 211 20.69 13.06 -19.88
CA ARG A 211 19.40 12.73 -19.25
C ARG A 211 19.36 13.27 -17.83
N LYS A 212 18.24 13.80 -17.43
CA LYS A 212 18.05 14.33 -16.08
C LYS A 212 17.80 13.21 -15.09
N ALA A 213 18.34 13.39 -13.87
CA ALA A 213 17.93 12.64 -12.70
C ALA A 213 17.33 13.62 -11.70
N TYR A 214 16.01 13.63 -11.58
CA TYR A 214 15.30 14.53 -10.69
C TYR A 214 15.47 14.11 -9.24
N GLY A 215 15.75 15.06 -8.36
CA GLY A 215 15.91 14.82 -6.92
C GLY A 215 15.51 16.02 -6.09
N PRO A 216 15.35 15.83 -4.76
CA PRO A 216 14.86 16.88 -3.87
C PRO A 216 15.95 17.88 -3.41
N TYR A 217 17.17 17.79 -3.95
CA TYR A 217 18.29 18.63 -3.50
C TYR A 217 19.01 19.31 -4.66
N GLU A 218 19.44 20.55 -4.43
CA GLU A 218 20.39 21.22 -5.30
C GLU A 218 21.74 20.50 -5.27
N THR A 219 22.33 20.24 -6.42
CA THR A 219 23.63 19.55 -6.54
C THR A 219 24.70 20.54 -6.98
N PRO A 220 25.82 20.70 -6.23
CA PRO A 220 26.95 21.52 -6.66
C PRO A 220 27.56 21.06 -7.99
N ASP A 221 28.02 22.01 -8.83
CA ASP A 221 28.50 21.75 -10.18
C ASP A 221 29.60 20.67 -10.25
N ASP A 222 30.53 20.67 -9.29
CA ASP A 222 31.61 19.69 -9.21
C ASP A 222 31.10 18.27 -8.93
N GLN A 223 30.04 18.13 -8.13
CA GLN A 223 29.40 16.85 -7.86
C GLN A 223 28.49 16.42 -9.01
N ALA A 224 27.77 17.36 -9.62
CA ALA A 224 27.00 17.09 -10.84
C ALA A 224 27.91 16.54 -11.94
N ALA A 225 29.07 17.15 -12.14
CA ALA A 225 30.05 16.66 -13.13
C ALA A 225 30.53 15.23 -12.85
N ILE A 226 30.75 14.86 -11.56
CA ILE A 226 31.10 13.48 -11.18
C ILE A 226 29.93 12.53 -11.50
N MET A 227 28.71 12.89 -11.14
CA MET A 227 27.52 12.05 -11.38
C MET A 227 27.28 11.85 -12.88
N ILE A 228 27.33 12.91 -13.68
CA ILE A 228 27.21 12.84 -15.14
C ILE A 228 28.27 11.91 -15.74
N ALA A 229 29.52 12.07 -15.35
CA ALA A 229 30.62 11.24 -15.85
C ALA A 229 30.48 9.76 -15.44
N ALA A 230 29.99 9.50 -14.22
CA ALA A 230 29.87 8.17 -13.67
C ALA A 230 28.60 7.45 -14.11
N SER A 231 27.46 8.12 -14.19
CA SER A 231 26.13 7.51 -14.42
C SER A 231 25.53 7.84 -15.79
N GLY A 232 25.92 8.94 -16.40
CA GLY A 232 25.28 9.47 -17.60
C GLY A 232 24.04 10.33 -17.33
N TYR A 233 23.74 10.63 -16.07
CA TYR A 233 22.58 11.46 -15.68
C TYR A 233 23.02 12.76 -15.02
N ASP A 234 22.33 13.85 -15.40
CA ASP A 234 22.49 15.18 -14.83
C ASP A 234 21.55 15.34 -13.64
N PRO A 235 22.05 15.49 -12.41
CA PRO A 235 21.21 15.66 -11.22
C PRO A 235 20.55 17.03 -11.24
N VAL A 236 19.23 17.06 -11.24
CA VAL A 236 18.41 18.28 -11.29
C VAL A 236 17.49 18.33 -10.07
N TYR A 237 17.50 19.48 -9.38
CA TYR A 237 16.52 19.75 -8.33
C TYR A 237 15.11 19.78 -8.91
N ALA A 238 14.19 19.05 -8.27
CA ALA A 238 12.80 19.00 -8.69
C ALA A 238 11.89 18.82 -7.49
N GLU A 239 11.03 19.82 -7.25
CA GLU A 239 10.11 19.84 -6.12
C GLU A 239 9.09 18.69 -6.18
N HIS A 240 8.69 18.28 -7.38
CA HIS A 240 7.70 17.22 -7.57
C HIS A 240 8.15 15.86 -6.99
N MET A 241 9.45 15.61 -6.82
CA MET A 241 9.95 14.38 -6.19
C MET A 241 9.58 14.25 -4.70
N GLN A 242 9.10 15.33 -4.08
CA GLN A 242 8.60 15.35 -2.69
C GLN A 242 7.08 15.39 -2.61
N ARG A 243 6.38 15.30 -3.74
CA ARG A 243 4.92 15.34 -3.81
C ARG A 243 4.33 13.94 -4.00
N SER A 244 3.16 13.70 -3.44
CA SER A 244 2.40 12.44 -3.54
C SER A 244 2.06 12.06 -4.98
N GLU A 245 1.97 13.02 -5.88
CA GLU A 245 1.58 12.87 -7.28
C GLU A 245 2.54 11.97 -8.08
N VAL A 246 3.83 11.92 -7.70
CA VAL A 246 4.79 10.97 -8.32
C VAL A 246 4.36 9.52 -8.03
N CYS A 247 3.88 9.23 -6.83
CA CYS A 247 3.42 7.89 -6.45
C CYS A 247 2.09 7.54 -7.14
N ALA A 248 1.24 8.55 -7.37
CA ALA A 248 -0.08 8.38 -7.98
C ALA A 248 -0.02 7.78 -9.39
N THR A 249 1.09 7.92 -10.11
CA THR A 249 1.24 7.41 -11.48
C THR A 249 1.04 5.90 -11.56
N CYS A 250 1.40 5.15 -10.51
CA CYS A 250 1.22 3.70 -10.41
C CYS A 250 0.21 3.31 -9.31
N HIS A 251 0.07 4.13 -8.25
CA HIS A 251 -0.81 3.84 -7.12
C HIS A 251 -2.20 4.47 -7.24
N ASN A 252 -2.64 4.71 -8.49
CA ASN A 252 -4.01 5.05 -8.84
C ASN A 252 -4.31 4.40 -10.20
N LEU A 253 -4.98 3.23 -10.16
CA LEU A 253 -5.12 2.34 -11.31
C LEU A 253 -6.58 2.06 -11.63
N THR A 254 -6.93 2.33 -12.88
CA THR A 254 -8.19 1.93 -13.49
C THR A 254 -7.90 1.01 -14.69
N THR A 255 -8.64 -0.09 -14.79
CA THR A 255 -8.56 -1.06 -15.88
C THR A 255 -9.88 -1.15 -16.62
N ASP A 256 -9.87 -1.60 -17.86
CA ASP A 256 -11.09 -1.94 -18.57
C ASP A 256 -11.70 -3.22 -18.02
N SER A 257 -13.03 -3.27 -17.94
CA SER A 257 -13.80 -4.45 -17.58
C SER A 257 -14.41 -5.06 -18.84
N PHE A 258 -14.29 -6.39 -18.99
CA PHE A 258 -14.80 -7.11 -20.15
C PHE A 258 -16.06 -7.92 -19.82
N ASP A 259 -16.99 -7.95 -20.78
CA ASP A 259 -18.09 -8.89 -20.76
C ASP A 259 -17.67 -10.30 -21.24
N ALA A 260 -18.54 -11.29 -21.10
CA ALA A 260 -18.29 -12.67 -21.56
C ALA A 260 -18.07 -12.78 -23.08
N GLY A 261 -18.44 -11.76 -23.86
CA GLY A 261 -18.22 -11.67 -25.30
C GLY A 261 -16.89 -11.04 -25.68
N GLY A 262 -16.13 -10.54 -24.71
CA GLY A 262 -14.84 -9.86 -24.91
C GLY A 262 -14.96 -8.39 -25.31
N SER A 263 -16.13 -7.77 -25.12
CA SER A 263 -16.31 -6.33 -25.33
C SER A 263 -16.04 -5.59 -24.02
N VAL A 264 -15.46 -4.39 -24.12
CA VAL A 264 -15.32 -3.50 -22.96
C VAL A 264 -16.72 -3.10 -22.49
N ALA A 265 -17.06 -3.50 -21.26
CA ALA A 265 -18.34 -3.23 -20.62
C ALA A 265 -18.32 -1.97 -19.75
N GLY A 266 -17.14 -1.61 -19.25
CA GLY A 266 -16.93 -0.46 -18.39
C GLY A 266 -15.49 -0.33 -17.92
N GLN A 267 -15.31 0.33 -16.80
CA GLN A 267 -14.01 0.49 -16.15
C GLN A 267 -14.09 0.04 -14.69
N PHE A 268 -13.06 -0.65 -14.23
CA PHE A 268 -12.90 -1.06 -12.85
C PHE A 268 -11.79 -0.27 -12.17
N HIS A 269 -12.09 0.32 -11.01
CA HIS A 269 -11.16 1.16 -10.22
C HIS A 269 -10.38 0.28 -9.25
N GLU A 270 -9.36 -0.42 -9.75
CA GLU A 270 -8.64 -1.45 -9.03
C GLU A 270 -7.93 -0.95 -7.76
N GLN A 271 -7.24 0.19 -7.87
CA GLN A 271 -6.49 0.80 -6.79
C GLN A 271 -6.64 2.32 -6.86
N MET A 272 -7.16 2.93 -5.80
CA MET A 272 -7.43 4.37 -5.76
C MET A 272 -6.73 5.07 -4.58
N VAL A 273 -5.55 4.57 -4.18
CA VAL A 273 -4.85 4.98 -2.96
C VAL A 273 -4.60 6.50 -2.90
N PHE A 274 -4.20 7.09 -4.03
CA PHE A 274 -3.98 8.53 -4.11
C PHE A 274 -5.27 9.33 -3.97
N LEU A 275 -6.36 8.90 -4.62
CA LEU A 275 -7.66 9.57 -4.47
C LEU A 275 -8.23 9.40 -3.06
N GLU A 276 -8.05 8.24 -2.43
CA GLU A 276 -8.42 8.01 -1.03
C GLU A 276 -7.67 8.98 -0.10
N TRP A 277 -6.34 9.12 -0.29
CA TRP A 277 -5.51 10.09 0.44
C TRP A 277 -5.94 11.54 0.15
N GLN A 278 -6.22 11.86 -1.11
CA GLN A 278 -6.63 13.20 -1.52
C GLN A 278 -7.94 13.65 -0.85
N HIS A 279 -8.81 12.70 -0.47
CA HIS A 279 -10.06 12.95 0.25
C HIS A 279 -9.93 12.79 1.78
N SER A 280 -8.72 12.76 2.32
CA SER A 280 -8.44 12.68 3.75
C SER A 280 -7.95 14.00 4.33
N ALA A 281 -7.95 14.11 5.66
CA ALA A 281 -7.33 15.22 6.36
C ALA A 281 -5.79 15.27 6.21
N TYR A 282 -5.18 14.17 5.79
CA TYR A 282 -3.72 14.04 5.68
C TYR A 282 -3.12 14.85 4.53
N THR A 283 -3.88 15.18 3.48
CA THR A 283 -3.40 16.00 2.36
C THR A 283 -2.82 17.35 2.77
N GLN A 284 -3.24 17.86 3.91
CA GLN A 284 -2.78 19.16 4.41
C GLN A 284 -1.48 19.07 5.20
N THR A 285 -1.05 17.87 5.58
CA THR A 285 0.00 17.66 6.57
C THR A 285 1.06 16.65 6.15
N HIS A 286 0.74 15.67 5.32
CA HIS A 286 1.62 14.55 4.98
C HIS A 286 1.50 14.16 3.51
N ALA A 287 2.63 14.10 2.82
CA ALA A 287 2.76 13.42 1.54
C ALA A 287 2.94 11.90 1.74
N CYS A 288 2.84 11.12 0.67
CA CYS A 288 3.07 9.67 0.71
C CYS A 288 4.47 9.35 1.27
N GLN A 289 5.47 10.15 0.89
CA GLN A 289 6.86 9.98 1.32
C GLN A 289 7.01 10.09 2.85
N ASP A 290 6.25 10.94 3.53
CA ASP A 290 6.36 11.15 4.98
C ASP A 290 6.08 9.89 5.80
N CYS A 291 5.20 9.01 5.30
CA CYS A 291 4.85 7.75 5.96
C CYS A 291 5.63 6.56 5.38
N HIS A 292 5.82 6.51 4.06
CA HIS A 292 6.40 5.35 3.37
C HIS A 292 7.91 5.43 3.18
N MET A 293 8.50 6.62 3.34
CA MET A 293 9.94 6.88 3.22
C MET A 293 10.41 7.69 4.44
N PRO A 294 10.42 7.12 5.65
CA PRO A 294 10.67 7.88 6.87
C PRO A 294 12.02 8.63 6.84
N VAL A 295 12.06 9.80 7.47
CA VAL A 295 13.25 10.64 7.50
C VAL A 295 14.35 10.01 8.36
N ALA A 296 15.58 9.99 7.88
CA ALA A 296 16.75 9.57 8.63
C ALA A 296 17.11 10.58 9.74
N GLN A 297 17.82 10.13 10.75
CA GLN A 297 18.23 10.99 11.86
C GLN A 297 19.37 11.93 11.43
N GLY A 298 19.09 13.22 11.32
CA GLY A 298 20.06 14.25 10.94
C GLY A 298 20.53 14.15 9.48
N GLY A 299 21.61 14.85 9.17
CA GLY A 299 22.08 14.96 7.80
C GLY A 299 22.82 13.73 7.28
N VAL A 300 22.57 13.34 6.03
CA VAL A 300 23.16 12.19 5.34
C VAL A 300 24.01 12.66 4.15
N SER A 301 25.22 12.09 3.99
CA SER A 301 26.02 12.26 2.77
C SER A 301 25.52 11.27 1.71
N LEU A 302 25.10 11.77 0.54
CA LEU A 302 24.40 10.97 -0.48
C LEU A 302 25.30 10.03 -1.28
N SER A 303 26.63 10.18 -1.19
CA SER A 303 27.55 9.43 -2.04
C SER A 303 28.87 9.14 -1.33
N ILE A 304 29.47 7.99 -1.66
CA ILE A 304 30.83 7.62 -1.22
C ILE A 304 31.93 8.58 -1.74
N THR A 305 31.64 9.38 -2.76
CA THR A 305 32.56 10.40 -3.28
C THR A 305 32.58 11.66 -2.41
N GLY A 306 31.78 11.71 -1.36
CA GLY A 306 31.55 12.85 -0.49
C GLY A 306 30.54 13.82 -1.09
N SER A 307 29.56 14.20 -0.30
CA SER A 307 28.56 15.22 -0.66
C SER A 307 28.22 16.04 0.59
N PRO A 308 27.69 17.26 0.45
CA PRO A 308 27.13 17.97 1.58
C PRO A 308 26.10 17.09 2.29
N LEU A 309 26.02 17.22 3.62
CA LEU A 309 24.96 16.56 4.37
C LEU A 309 23.61 17.12 3.92
N ARG A 310 22.65 16.21 3.71
CA ARG A 310 21.28 16.52 3.28
C ARG A 310 20.30 16.19 4.40
N GLU A 311 19.46 17.15 4.73
CA GLU A 311 18.43 17.04 5.74
C GLU A 311 17.22 17.89 5.32
N PRO A 312 15.98 17.32 5.37
CA PRO A 312 15.67 15.92 5.70
C PRO A 312 16.17 14.95 4.61
N PHE A 313 16.57 13.72 4.98
CA PHE A 313 16.86 12.64 4.03
C PHE A 313 15.77 11.57 4.14
N TYR A 314 15.02 11.34 3.07
CA TYR A 314 13.96 10.34 2.98
C TYR A 314 14.55 8.97 2.62
N GLN A 315 14.41 8.01 3.52
CA GLN A 315 14.92 6.65 3.35
C GLN A 315 14.07 5.86 2.36
N HIS A 316 14.69 5.10 1.49
CA HIS A 316 14.00 4.33 0.45
C HIS A 316 13.40 3.02 0.99
N HIS A 317 12.68 3.10 2.11
CA HIS A 317 12.03 1.96 2.76
C HIS A 317 10.83 1.45 1.97
N PHE A 318 10.03 2.35 1.39
CA PHE A 318 8.78 2.05 0.70
C PHE A 318 7.93 1.02 1.46
N VAL A 319 7.82 1.21 2.78
CA VAL A 319 7.04 0.30 3.62
C VAL A 319 5.58 0.27 3.20
N GLY A 320 5.00 -0.92 3.18
CA GLY A 320 3.59 -1.13 2.86
C GLY A 320 2.98 -2.15 3.84
N GLY A 321 2.06 -2.98 3.37
CA GLY A 321 1.40 -4.01 4.18
C GLY A 321 1.76 -5.45 3.77
N ASN A 322 2.78 -5.66 2.93
CA ASN A 322 3.03 -6.98 2.33
C ASN A 322 4.19 -7.75 3.00
N VAL A 323 4.00 -8.13 4.27
CA VAL A 323 4.96 -9.00 4.98
C VAL A 323 4.99 -10.38 4.34
N TYR A 324 3.82 -10.96 4.01
CA TYR A 324 3.68 -12.32 3.52
C TYR A 324 4.45 -12.56 2.22
N MET A 325 4.30 -11.69 1.22
CA MET A 325 5.04 -11.83 -0.03
C MET A 325 6.55 -11.63 0.16
N SER A 326 6.96 -10.75 1.09
CA SER A 326 8.39 -10.58 1.39
C SER A 326 9.00 -11.85 2.05
N GLN A 327 8.21 -12.65 2.77
CA GLN A 327 8.63 -13.96 3.27
C GLN A 327 8.77 -14.98 2.13
N ILE A 328 7.83 -15.03 1.20
CA ILE A 328 7.90 -15.87 0.00
C ILE A 328 9.13 -15.50 -0.84
N LEU A 329 9.36 -14.22 -1.10
CA LEU A 329 10.50 -13.74 -1.87
C LEU A 329 11.85 -14.09 -1.22
N ASP A 330 11.95 -14.04 0.10
CA ASP A 330 13.17 -14.43 0.82
C ASP A 330 13.38 -15.95 0.81
N TYR A 331 12.32 -16.72 1.05
CA TYR A 331 12.41 -18.19 1.12
C TYR A 331 12.72 -18.83 -0.25
N PHE A 332 12.08 -18.35 -1.32
CA PHE A 332 12.24 -18.84 -2.69
C PHE A 332 13.15 -17.95 -3.55
N ALA A 333 14.09 -17.26 -2.91
CA ALA A 333 14.90 -16.23 -3.56
C ALA A 333 15.67 -16.72 -4.78
N ASP A 334 16.26 -17.92 -4.70
CA ASP A 334 17.05 -18.51 -5.80
C ASP A 334 16.15 -18.83 -7.01
N GLU A 335 14.94 -19.35 -6.78
CA GLU A 335 13.98 -19.66 -7.84
C GLU A 335 13.41 -18.40 -8.50
N LEU A 336 13.25 -17.32 -7.70
CA LEU A 336 12.67 -16.05 -8.15
C LEU A 336 13.72 -15.05 -8.64
N GLY A 337 15.02 -15.39 -8.58
CA GLY A 337 16.12 -14.52 -8.99
C GLY A 337 16.24 -13.26 -8.13
N VAL A 338 15.95 -13.37 -6.83
CA VAL A 338 16.00 -12.26 -5.88
C VAL A 338 17.45 -11.93 -5.53
N THR A 339 17.81 -10.64 -5.55
CA THR A 339 19.18 -10.17 -5.29
C THR A 339 19.43 -9.67 -3.87
N ALA A 340 18.38 -9.39 -3.10
CA ALA A 340 18.51 -8.92 -1.71
C ALA A 340 18.94 -10.06 -0.79
N SER A 341 19.69 -9.77 0.27
CA SER A 341 20.05 -10.77 1.30
C SER A 341 18.87 -11.06 2.23
N SER A 342 18.92 -12.21 2.93
CA SER A 342 17.94 -12.53 3.97
C SER A 342 17.92 -11.49 5.09
N GLU A 343 19.06 -10.90 5.47
CA GLU A 343 19.13 -9.82 6.45
C GLU A 343 18.36 -8.56 5.99
N GLN A 344 18.47 -8.20 4.71
CA GLN A 344 17.73 -7.07 4.13
C GLN A 344 16.22 -7.33 4.13
N PHE A 345 15.79 -8.56 3.80
CA PHE A 345 14.38 -8.93 3.90
C PHE A 345 13.86 -8.90 5.34
N GLN A 346 14.59 -9.48 6.29
CA GLN A 346 14.24 -9.41 7.72
C GLN A 346 14.07 -7.97 8.19
N GLY A 347 15.00 -7.08 7.78
CA GLY A 347 14.88 -5.66 8.07
C GLY A 347 13.63 -5.02 7.45
N THR A 348 13.28 -5.37 6.21
CA THR A 348 12.07 -4.86 5.53
C THR A 348 10.80 -5.43 6.15
N GLN A 349 10.78 -6.71 6.49
CA GLN A 349 9.66 -7.35 7.20
C GLN A 349 9.42 -6.69 8.56
N GLN A 350 10.50 -6.45 9.33
CA GLN A 350 10.39 -5.80 10.64
C GLN A 350 9.85 -4.37 10.52
N ARG A 351 10.33 -3.56 9.56
CA ARG A 351 9.80 -2.22 9.31
C ARG A 351 8.33 -2.25 8.89
N THR A 352 7.94 -3.25 8.08
CA THR A 352 6.54 -3.43 7.67
C THR A 352 5.66 -3.83 8.84
N LEU A 353 6.13 -4.72 9.71
CA LEU A 353 5.42 -5.09 10.95
C LEU A 353 5.29 -3.89 11.89
N ASP A 354 6.37 -3.10 12.08
CA ASP A 354 6.32 -1.87 12.89
C ASP A 354 5.25 -0.88 12.36
N GLN A 355 5.22 -0.68 11.03
CA GLN A 355 4.21 0.16 10.40
C GLN A 355 2.79 -0.38 10.65
N LEU A 356 2.55 -1.67 10.42
CA LEU A 356 1.24 -2.30 10.56
C LEU A 356 0.75 -2.28 12.01
N GLN A 357 1.60 -2.65 12.97
CA GLN A 357 1.23 -2.85 14.37
C GLN A 357 1.19 -1.56 15.20
N ASN A 358 1.99 -0.55 14.82
CA ASN A 358 2.16 0.65 15.65
C ASN A 358 1.65 1.94 15.02
N ARG A 359 1.28 1.93 13.70
CA ARG A 359 0.99 3.16 12.97
C ARG A 359 -0.26 3.10 12.09
N THR A 360 -1.05 2.03 12.15
CA THR A 360 -2.21 1.89 11.27
C THR A 360 -3.54 2.12 11.96
N MET A 361 -3.72 1.58 13.18
CA MET A 361 -4.99 1.72 13.86
C MET A 361 -4.89 1.43 15.36
N THR A 362 -5.96 1.77 16.07
CA THR A 362 -6.20 1.39 17.46
C THR A 362 -7.57 0.74 17.63
N ILE A 363 -7.71 -0.08 18.67
CA ILE A 363 -8.98 -0.67 19.11
C ILE A 363 -9.11 -0.54 20.63
N GLN A 364 -10.30 -0.20 21.11
CA GLN A 364 -10.57 -0.10 22.54
C GLN A 364 -12.03 -0.43 22.86
N PHE A 365 -12.30 -0.89 24.09
CA PHE A 365 -13.66 -0.97 24.60
C PHE A 365 -14.13 0.43 25.01
N GLU A 366 -15.20 0.94 24.40
CA GLU A 366 -15.92 2.13 24.88
C GLU A 366 -16.83 1.75 26.05
N SER A 367 -17.45 0.57 25.99
CA SER A 367 -18.18 -0.01 27.10
C SER A 367 -18.01 -1.54 27.12
N LEU A 368 -17.99 -2.11 28.31
CA LEU A 368 -17.98 -3.56 28.52
C LEU A 368 -18.77 -3.85 29.80
N GLN A 369 -19.87 -4.59 29.65
CA GLN A 369 -20.77 -4.85 30.78
C GLN A 369 -21.43 -6.22 30.68
N VAL A 370 -21.74 -6.79 31.86
CA VAL A 370 -22.54 -8.01 32.02
C VAL A 370 -23.85 -7.65 32.69
N SER A 371 -24.96 -8.01 32.08
CA SER A 371 -26.29 -7.76 32.59
C SER A 371 -27.27 -8.83 32.14
N ASN A 372 -28.08 -9.37 33.02
CA ASN A 372 -29.15 -10.33 32.75
C ASN A 372 -28.68 -11.61 31.99
N GLY A 373 -27.46 -12.07 32.26
CA GLY A 373 -26.90 -13.26 31.61
C GLY A 373 -26.38 -13.00 30.17
N GLU A 374 -26.19 -11.74 29.82
CA GLU A 374 -25.63 -11.30 28.55
C GLU A 374 -24.42 -10.40 28.78
N LEU A 375 -23.39 -10.55 27.95
CA LEU A 375 -22.26 -9.65 27.88
C LEU A 375 -22.44 -8.74 26.67
N ILE A 376 -22.32 -7.44 26.89
CA ILE A 376 -22.36 -6.41 25.84
C ILE A 376 -21.02 -5.70 25.82
N ALA A 377 -20.38 -5.68 24.66
CA ALA A 377 -19.11 -4.99 24.41
C ALA A 377 -19.28 -4.03 23.23
N ASP A 378 -19.05 -2.73 23.48
CA ASP A 378 -18.94 -1.72 22.43
C ASP A 378 -17.46 -1.46 22.16
N LEU A 379 -17.02 -1.73 20.95
CA LEU A 379 -15.66 -1.48 20.45
C LEU A 379 -15.62 -0.20 19.64
N LEU A 380 -14.59 0.61 19.84
CA LEU A 380 -14.20 1.70 18.95
C LEU A 380 -12.92 1.28 18.22
N LEU A 381 -12.98 1.27 16.89
CA LEU A 381 -11.88 1.08 15.99
C LEU A 381 -11.51 2.44 15.38
N SER A 382 -10.22 2.79 15.37
CA SER A 382 -9.78 4.09 14.85
C SER A 382 -8.61 3.92 13.88
N SER A 383 -8.78 4.40 12.65
CA SER A 383 -7.77 4.38 11.61
C SER A 383 -6.79 5.55 11.78
N GLN A 384 -5.49 5.28 11.60
CA GLN A 384 -4.41 6.26 11.69
C GLN A 384 -3.69 6.47 10.34
N VAL A 385 -4.18 5.86 9.26
CA VAL A 385 -3.59 5.96 7.92
C VAL A 385 -4.27 7.01 7.07
N GLY A 386 -3.55 7.54 6.09
CA GLY A 386 -4.00 8.62 5.23
C GLY A 386 -4.89 8.20 4.04
N HIS A 387 -5.17 6.92 3.89
CA HIS A 387 -6.00 6.32 2.84
C HIS A 387 -6.88 5.24 3.45
N LYS A 388 -7.72 4.56 2.69
CA LYS A 388 -8.49 3.42 3.23
C LYS A 388 -7.56 2.31 3.73
N LEU A 389 -8.01 1.52 4.69
CA LEU A 389 -7.28 0.37 5.24
C LEU A 389 -8.20 -0.87 5.28
N PRO A 390 -7.80 -1.99 4.65
CA PRO A 390 -6.66 -2.15 3.74
C PRO A 390 -6.77 -1.31 2.47
N SER A 391 -5.65 -1.03 1.78
CA SER A 391 -5.65 -0.31 0.51
C SER A 391 -4.67 -0.91 -0.49
N GLY A 392 -4.71 -0.43 -1.72
CA GLY A 392 -3.99 -0.96 -2.86
C GLY A 392 -4.74 -2.15 -3.47
N PHE A 393 -4.06 -3.25 -3.74
CA PHE A 393 -4.65 -4.40 -4.42
C PHE A 393 -5.81 -5.02 -3.61
N PRO A 394 -6.95 -5.36 -4.25
CA PRO A 394 -8.20 -5.73 -3.55
C PRO A 394 -8.18 -7.11 -2.86
N SER A 395 -7.13 -7.90 -2.97
CA SER A 395 -6.99 -9.17 -2.25
C SER A 395 -6.84 -9.03 -0.74
N ARG A 396 -6.58 -7.81 -0.26
CA ARG A 396 -6.28 -7.51 1.14
C ARG A 396 -7.54 -7.41 1.96
N ARG A 397 -7.50 -7.97 3.17
CA ARG A 397 -8.60 -7.86 4.13
C ARG A 397 -8.09 -7.63 5.55
N ALA A 398 -8.91 -6.95 6.37
CA ALA A 398 -8.75 -6.86 7.80
C ALA A 398 -10.05 -7.28 8.47
N TRP A 399 -9.99 -7.86 9.67
CA TRP A 399 -11.21 -8.30 10.37
C TRP A 399 -11.02 -8.27 11.87
N VAL A 400 -12.14 -8.35 12.61
CA VAL A 400 -12.11 -8.44 14.06
C VAL A 400 -12.19 -9.91 14.48
N HIS A 401 -11.21 -10.36 15.26
CA HIS A 401 -11.26 -11.61 16.02
C HIS A 401 -11.65 -11.27 17.45
N PHE A 402 -12.84 -11.68 17.85
CA PHE A 402 -13.42 -11.37 19.16
C PHE A 402 -13.71 -12.63 19.95
N THR A 403 -13.24 -12.68 21.20
CA THR A 403 -13.40 -13.86 22.06
C THR A 403 -13.90 -13.48 23.44
N VAL A 404 -14.67 -14.40 24.04
CA VAL A 404 -15.12 -14.35 25.43
C VAL A 404 -14.82 -15.68 26.10
N GLN A 405 -14.09 -15.64 27.22
CA GLN A 405 -13.80 -16.80 28.07
C GLN A 405 -14.35 -16.60 29.48
N ASP A 406 -14.82 -17.68 30.10
CA ASP A 406 -15.24 -17.67 31.51
C ASP A 406 -14.06 -17.74 32.48
N SER A 407 -14.34 -17.70 33.77
CA SER A 407 -13.33 -17.79 34.83
C SER A 407 -12.53 -19.11 34.86
N ALA A 408 -13.03 -20.16 34.23
CA ALA A 408 -12.35 -21.43 34.05
C ALA A 408 -11.53 -21.51 32.76
N GLY A 409 -11.55 -20.47 31.93
CA GLY A 409 -10.90 -20.42 30.62
C GLY A 409 -11.67 -21.13 29.51
N VAL A 410 -12.96 -21.46 29.75
CA VAL A 410 -13.81 -22.06 28.70
C VAL A 410 -14.22 -20.99 27.70
N MET A 411 -14.00 -21.25 26.41
CA MET A 411 -14.41 -20.36 25.33
C MET A 411 -15.94 -20.38 25.21
N LEU A 412 -16.56 -19.21 25.38
CA LEU A 412 -18.00 -19.00 25.26
C LEU A 412 -18.39 -18.41 23.91
N PHE A 413 -17.50 -17.63 23.32
CA PHE A 413 -17.71 -16.97 22.03
C PHE A 413 -16.37 -16.80 21.32
N ASP A 414 -16.33 -17.07 20.02
CA ASP A 414 -15.09 -17.00 19.22
C ASP A 414 -15.43 -16.71 17.74
N SER A 415 -15.53 -15.43 17.40
CA SER A 415 -15.83 -14.95 16.05
C SER A 415 -14.56 -14.50 15.35
N GLY A 416 -14.36 -14.94 14.10
CA GLY A 416 -13.26 -14.46 13.25
C GLY A 416 -11.90 -15.14 13.51
N ARG A 417 -11.87 -16.35 14.05
CA ARG A 417 -10.62 -17.11 14.21
C ARG A 417 -9.98 -17.41 12.86
N ALA A 418 -8.68 -17.10 12.74
CA ALA A 418 -7.89 -17.48 11.57
C ALA A 418 -7.60 -18.99 11.58
N ASN A 419 -7.79 -19.65 10.45
CA ASN A 419 -7.39 -21.04 10.25
C ASN A 419 -5.98 -21.12 9.63
N PRO A 420 -5.23 -22.26 9.83
CA PRO A 420 -3.87 -22.42 9.29
C PRO A 420 -3.77 -22.29 7.76
N ASN A 421 -4.83 -22.62 7.02
CA ASN A 421 -4.90 -22.48 5.57
C ASN A 421 -5.19 -21.04 5.09
N GLY A 422 -5.26 -20.08 6.00
CA GLY A 422 -5.53 -18.68 5.68
C GLY A 422 -7.02 -18.29 5.61
N SER A 423 -7.96 -19.25 5.77
CA SER A 423 -9.38 -18.95 5.85
C SER A 423 -9.78 -18.40 7.22
N ILE A 424 -10.93 -17.74 7.30
CA ILE A 424 -11.50 -17.20 8.54
C ILE A 424 -12.72 -18.04 8.91
N GLN A 425 -12.75 -18.54 10.15
CA GLN A 425 -13.91 -19.25 10.67
C GLN A 425 -15.13 -18.31 10.72
N GLY A 426 -16.25 -18.74 10.17
CA GLY A 426 -17.48 -17.93 10.06
C GLY A 426 -17.57 -17.11 8.77
N ASN A 427 -16.47 -16.88 8.03
CA ASN A 427 -16.54 -16.10 6.79
C ASN A 427 -17.27 -16.84 5.68
N ALA A 428 -18.39 -16.29 5.26
CA ALA A 428 -19.23 -16.87 4.20
C ALA A 428 -18.49 -16.97 2.86
N ASN A 429 -17.67 -15.98 2.48
CA ASN A 429 -16.92 -15.98 1.22
C ASN A 429 -15.81 -17.05 1.17
N ASP A 430 -15.18 -17.38 2.30
CA ASP A 430 -14.21 -18.45 2.36
C ASP A 430 -14.86 -19.83 2.17
N GLN A 431 -16.14 -19.98 2.52
CA GLN A 431 -16.92 -21.21 2.38
C GLN A 431 -17.57 -21.34 1.00
N ASP A 432 -18.17 -20.27 0.48
CA ASP A 432 -18.88 -20.23 -0.81
C ASP A 432 -18.45 -18.96 -1.58
N PRO A 433 -17.89 -19.08 -2.81
CA PRO A 433 -17.46 -17.95 -3.61
C PRO A 433 -18.60 -16.96 -3.99
N ASN A 434 -19.86 -17.37 -3.84
CA ASN A 434 -21.01 -16.53 -4.18
C ASN A 434 -21.58 -15.77 -2.98
N LEU A 435 -20.96 -15.90 -1.80
CA LEU A 435 -21.39 -15.25 -0.57
C LEU A 435 -20.31 -14.30 -0.05
N TYR A 436 -20.69 -13.39 0.84
CA TYR A 436 -19.75 -12.52 1.58
C TYR A 436 -20.41 -12.05 2.90
N GLU A 437 -19.57 -11.68 3.87
CA GLU A 437 -20.03 -11.06 5.10
C GLU A 437 -20.47 -9.61 4.84
N PRO A 438 -21.64 -9.18 5.33
CA PRO A 438 -22.03 -7.78 5.27
C PRO A 438 -21.17 -6.91 6.18
N HIS A 439 -21.46 -5.62 6.24
CA HIS A 439 -20.94 -4.77 7.30
C HIS A 439 -21.89 -4.82 8.49
N TYR A 440 -21.39 -5.34 9.63
CA TYR A 440 -22.16 -5.48 10.86
C TYR A 440 -22.04 -4.24 11.75
N GLN A 441 -23.15 -3.84 12.37
CA GLN A 441 -23.18 -2.91 13.51
C GLN A 441 -23.29 -3.69 14.84
N VAL A 442 -23.95 -4.84 14.80
CA VAL A 442 -24.13 -5.73 15.95
C VAL A 442 -23.80 -7.16 15.53
N ILE A 443 -23.00 -7.84 16.35
CA ILE A 443 -22.65 -9.26 16.19
C ILE A 443 -23.17 -10.01 17.42
N ASP A 444 -24.02 -11.00 17.23
CA ASP A 444 -24.64 -11.83 18.26
C ASP A 444 -24.43 -13.34 18.06
N SER A 445 -23.67 -13.71 17.03
CA SER A 445 -23.29 -15.08 16.70
C SER A 445 -21.82 -15.16 16.36
N ASP A 446 -21.15 -16.24 16.76
CA ASP A 446 -19.75 -16.53 16.39
C ASP A 446 -19.59 -16.95 14.92
N GLU A 447 -20.70 -17.16 14.20
CA GLU A 447 -20.70 -17.33 12.74
C GLU A 447 -20.70 -16.00 11.98
N GLN A 448 -20.91 -14.85 12.63
CA GLN A 448 -20.83 -13.52 12.05
C GLN A 448 -19.43 -12.94 12.27
N VAL A 449 -18.79 -12.45 11.22
CA VAL A 449 -17.44 -11.87 11.28
C VAL A 449 -17.43 -10.48 10.65
N GLN A 450 -17.02 -9.46 11.40
CA GLN A 450 -16.79 -8.13 10.80
C GLN A 450 -15.50 -8.14 10.01
N ILE A 451 -15.62 -8.08 8.67
CA ILE A 451 -14.50 -8.06 7.73
C ILE A 451 -14.51 -6.73 6.95
N TYR A 452 -13.37 -6.05 6.93
CA TYR A 452 -13.13 -4.81 6.18
C TYR A 452 -12.36 -5.15 4.91
N GLU A 453 -13.05 -5.07 3.77
CA GLU A 453 -12.56 -5.55 2.48
C GLU A 453 -13.35 -4.92 1.33
N VAL A 454 -12.99 -5.24 0.11
CA VAL A 454 -13.81 -5.01 -1.07
C VAL A 454 -14.37 -6.33 -1.60
N ILE A 455 -15.63 -6.32 -2.02
CA ILE A 455 -16.27 -7.37 -2.81
C ILE A 455 -16.84 -6.71 -4.06
N PHE A 456 -16.57 -7.30 -5.22
CA PHE A 456 -17.06 -6.81 -6.48
C PHE A 456 -17.62 -7.94 -7.34
N VAL A 457 -18.43 -7.56 -8.31
CA VAL A 457 -19.12 -8.47 -9.21
C VAL A 457 -18.76 -8.17 -10.65
N ASP A 458 -18.95 -9.16 -11.51
CA ASP A 458 -18.89 -9.03 -12.95
C ASP A 458 -20.17 -8.40 -13.54
N VAL A 459 -20.25 -8.28 -14.86
CA VAL A 459 -21.40 -7.71 -15.58
C VAL A 459 -22.68 -8.55 -15.45
N GLU A 460 -22.57 -9.84 -15.10
CA GLU A 460 -23.66 -10.75 -14.80
C GLU A 460 -24.10 -10.71 -13.32
N GLY A 461 -23.41 -9.92 -12.49
CA GLY A 461 -23.67 -9.79 -11.05
C GLY A 461 -23.12 -10.96 -10.23
N GLN A 462 -22.14 -11.72 -10.74
CA GLN A 462 -21.47 -12.79 -10.00
C GLN A 462 -20.24 -12.24 -9.28
N ILE A 463 -20.05 -12.64 -8.01
CA ILE A 463 -18.83 -12.28 -7.25
C ILE A 463 -17.62 -12.82 -7.98
N THR A 464 -16.61 -11.98 -8.15
CA THR A 464 -15.38 -12.32 -8.84
C THR A 464 -14.15 -11.77 -8.14
N THR A 465 -12.99 -12.37 -8.40
CA THR A 465 -11.65 -11.85 -8.06
C THR A 465 -10.83 -11.53 -9.32
N GLY A 466 -11.39 -11.76 -10.51
CA GLY A 466 -10.79 -11.35 -11.79
C GLY A 466 -10.93 -9.84 -11.94
N LEU A 467 -9.79 -9.14 -12.09
CA LEU A 467 -9.77 -7.67 -12.15
C LEU A 467 -10.44 -7.15 -13.41
N LEU A 468 -10.18 -7.81 -14.54
CA LEU A 468 -10.76 -7.43 -15.83
C LEU A 468 -12.20 -7.94 -16.03
N LYS A 469 -12.73 -8.72 -15.07
CA LYS A 469 -14.16 -9.03 -14.94
C LYS A 469 -14.87 -8.05 -13.99
N GLY A 470 -14.11 -7.40 -13.11
CA GLY A 470 -14.66 -6.47 -12.11
C GLY A 470 -15.44 -5.35 -12.77
N TYR A 471 -16.72 -5.19 -12.40
CA TYR A 471 -17.62 -4.21 -12.99
C TYR A 471 -18.22 -3.25 -11.97
N GLU A 472 -18.67 -3.77 -10.83
CA GLU A 472 -19.31 -2.99 -9.77
C GLU A 472 -18.88 -3.49 -8.39
N TYR A 473 -18.62 -2.57 -7.46
CA TYR A 473 -18.45 -2.89 -6.05
C TYR A 473 -19.82 -3.13 -5.40
N VAL A 474 -19.97 -4.26 -4.71
CA VAL A 474 -21.14 -4.56 -3.88
C VAL A 474 -20.86 -4.33 -2.40
N LYS A 475 -19.58 -4.36 -2.01
CA LYS A 475 -19.10 -4.00 -0.68
C LYS A 475 -17.76 -3.28 -0.80
N ASP A 476 -17.61 -2.12 -0.20
CA ASP A 476 -16.36 -1.47 0.18
C ASP A 476 -16.56 -0.80 1.53
N ASN A 477 -16.25 -1.54 2.58
CA ASN A 477 -16.31 -1.10 3.97
C ASN A 477 -14.91 -0.98 4.58
N ARG A 478 -13.86 -0.84 3.78
CA ARG A 478 -12.50 -0.60 4.28
C ARG A 478 -12.47 0.62 5.18
N PHE A 479 -11.73 0.56 6.28
CA PHE A 479 -11.62 1.68 7.22
C PHE A 479 -11.30 2.97 6.49
N LEU A 480 -12.05 4.02 6.77
CA LEU A 480 -11.88 5.33 6.15
C LEU A 480 -10.75 6.10 6.85
N PRO A 481 -9.95 6.89 6.13
CA PRO A 481 -9.00 7.80 6.74
C PRO A 481 -9.70 8.95 7.45
N ALA A 482 -9.03 9.58 8.42
CA ALA A 482 -9.56 10.76 9.10
C ALA A 482 -9.95 11.85 8.10
N GLY A 483 -11.11 12.47 8.31
CA GLY A 483 -11.64 13.53 7.46
C GLY A 483 -12.31 13.08 6.15
N PHE A 484 -12.37 11.79 5.88
CA PHE A 484 -13.06 11.26 4.69
C PHE A 484 -14.58 11.40 4.85
N ASP A 485 -15.22 12.07 3.90
CA ASP A 485 -16.68 12.21 3.84
C ASP A 485 -17.26 11.16 2.88
N LYS A 486 -17.83 10.08 3.44
CA LYS A 486 -18.40 8.98 2.65
C LYS A 486 -19.63 9.37 1.82
N GLN A 487 -20.35 10.45 2.20
CA GLN A 487 -21.52 10.92 1.47
C GLN A 487 -21.15 11.80 0.26
N ALA A 488 -19.97 12.42 0.29
CA ALA A 488 -19.46 13.28 -0.78
C ALA A 488 -18.37 12.59 -1.62
N ALA A 489 -18.04 11.34 -1.31
CA ALA A 489 -17.00 10.59 -2.00
C ALA A 489 -17.36 10.35 -3.47
N ARG A 490 -16.36 10.44 -4.34
CA ARG A 490 -16.48 10.10 -5.75
C ARG A 490 -16.72 8.59 -5.92
N PRO A 491 -17.39 8.14 -6.99
CA PRO A 491 -17.68 6.72 -7.20
C PRO A 491 -16.44 5.81 -7.10
N GLU A 492 -15.28 6.29 -7.54
CA GLU A 492 -14.04 5.53 -7.58
C GLU A 492 -13.50 5.17 -6.17
N ILE A 493 -13.93 5.91 -5.15
CA ILE A 493 -13.51 5.72 -3.76
C ILE A 493 -14.69 5.66 -2.79
N ALA A 494 -15.92 5.52 -3.29
CA ALA A 494 -17.12 5.51 -2.46
C ALA A 494 -17.14 4.31 -1.49
N VAL A 495 -18.00 4.38 -0.49
CA VAL A 495 -18.37 3.27 0.38
C VAL A 495 -19.53 2.53 -0.26
N TYR A 496 -19.48 1.22 -0.30
CA TYR A 496 -20.52 0.37 -0.87
C TYR A 496 -21.04 -0.64 0.16
N GLY A 497 -22.28 -1.08 -0.03
CA GLY A 497 -22.96 -2.00 0.88
C GLY A 497 -23.51 -1.32 2.14
N GLU A 498 -23.72 -2.09 3.18
CA GLU A 498 -24.37 -1.66 4.43
C GLU A 498 -23.61 -0.56 5.17
N ALA A 499 -22.30 -0.51 5.03
CA ALA A 499 -21.44 0.51 5.65
C ALA A 499 -21.78 1.96 5.23
N LEU A 500 -22.39 2.13 4.05
CA LEU A 500 -22.84 3.45 3.60
C LEU A 500 -23.94 4.02 4.50
N ALA A 501 -24.84 3.16 4.99
CA ALA A 501 -25.97 3.54 5.85
C ALA A 501 -25.61 3.57 7.34
N ASP A 502 -24.48 3.00 7.74
CA ASP A 502 -24.01 3.02 9.11
C ASP A 502 -23.50 4.40 9.51
N GLU A 503 -24.16 5.07 10.47
CA GLU A 503 -23.87 6.47 10.83
C GLU A 503 -22.52 6.60 11.58
N ASP A 504 -22.06 5.57 12.27
CA ASP A 504 -20.82 5.64 13.04
C ASP A 504 -19.60 5.03 12.32
N PHE A 505 -19.81 4.35 11.19
CA PHE A 505 -18.76 4.10 10.21
C PHE A 505 -18.44 5.40 9.46
N SER A 506 -17.45 6.14 9.94
CA SER A 506 -17.16 7.50 9.51
C SER A 506 -15.68 7.73 9.25
N GLY A 507 -15.30 8.92 8.78
CA GLY A 507 -13.90 9.26 8.50
C GLY A 507 -13.01 9.11 9.73
N GLY A 508 -12.23 8.05 9.77
CA GLY A 508 -11.29 7.71 10.83
C GLY A 508 -11.78 6.69 11.86
N THR A 509 -13.07 6.37 11.93
CA THR A 509 -13.61 5.49 13.02
C THR A 509 -14.72 4.57 12.55
N ASP A 510 -14.86 3.47 13.30
CA ASP A 510 -16.00 2.56 13.26
C ASP A 510 -16.34 2.07 14.66
N ARG A 511 -17.63 1.80 14.93
CA ARG A 511 -18.13 1.21 16.18
C ARG A 511 -18.81 -0.10 15.93
N LEU A 512 -18.47 -1.10 16.73
CA LEU A 512 -18.99 -2.45 16.59
C LEU A 512 -19.46 -2.94 17.96
N ARG A 513 -20.70 -3.43 18.01
CA ARG A 513 -21.27 -4.03 19.23
C ARG A 513 -21.28 -5.54 19.13
N TYR A 514 -20.76 -6.20 20.18
CA TYR A 514 -20.92 -7.63 20.43
C TYR A 514 -21.93 -7.87 21.54
N GLN A 515 -22.85 -8.83 21.31
CA GLN A 515 -23.85 -9.29 22.27
C GLN A 515 -23.69 -10.80 22.44
N VAL A 516 -23.22 -11.22 23.62
CA VAL A 516 -22.85 -12.62 23.88
C VAL A 516 -23.70 -13.18 25.00
N ALA A 517 -24.49 -14.23 24.71
CA ALA A 517 -25.24 -14.95 25.71
C ALA A 517 -24.29 -15.79 26.58
N LEU A 518 -24.27 -15.53 27.89
CA LEU A 518 -23.35 -16.17 28.83
C LEU A 518 -23.88 -17.50 29.40
N GLY A 519 -25.19 -17.76 29.29
CA GLY A 519 -25.80 -18.96 29.85
C GLY A 519 -25.62 -19.09 31.35
N GLU A 520 -25.05 -20.24 31.79
CA GLU A 520 -24.74 -20.52 33.21
C GLU A 520 -23.27 -20.26 33.57
N ALA A 521 -22.48 -19.71 32.62
CA ALA A 521 -21.05 -19.45 32.82
C ALA A 521 -20.82 -18.42 33.94
N GLN A 522 -19.69 -18.54 34.63
CA GLN A 522 -19.36 -17.69 35.80
C GLN A 522 -18.22 -16.77 35.45
N GLY A 523 -18.35 -15.50 35.85
CA GLY A 523 -17.29 -14.52 35.76
C GLY A 523 -16.16 -14.70 36.79
N PRO A 524 -15.09 -13.88 36.73
CA PRO A 524 -14.91 -12.83 35.75
C PRO A 524 -14.72 -13.39 34.33
N PHE A 525 -15.27 -12.70 33.33
CA PHE A 525 -15.13 -13.05 31.92
C PHE A 525 -13.94 -12.28 31.34
N THR A 526 -13.06 -12.97 30.63
CA THR A 526 -11.99 -12.35 29.84
C THR A 526 -12.49 -12.11 28.42
N VAL A 527 -12.52 -10.86 28.00
CA VAL A 527 -12.95 -10.42 26.68
C VAL A 527 -11.76 -9.88 25.94
N THR A 528 -11.48 -10.43 24.75
CA THR A 528 -10.35 -10.02 23.92
C THR A 528 -10.82 -9.69 22.51
N ALA A 529 -10.33 -8.60 21.96
CA ALA A 529 -10.57 -8.20 20.56
C ALA A 529 -9.23 -7.87 19.89
N HIS A 530 -8.98 -8.47 18.74
CA HIS A 530 -7.86 -8.16 17.86
C HIS A 530 -8.36 -7.74 16.49
N VAL A 531 -7.73 -6.75 15.88
CA VAL A 531 -7.87 -6.53 14.44
C VAL A 531 -6.74 -7.25 13.74
N LEU A 532 -7.10 -8.17 12.90
CA LEU A 532 -6.19 -9.01 12.11
C LEU A 532 -6.15 -8.49 10.66
N TYR A 533 -5.00 -8.69 10.00
CA TYR A 533 -4.79 -8.27 8.61
C TYR A 533 -4.15 -9.39 7.79
N GLN A 534 -4.59 -9.54 6.57
CA GLN A 534 -4.09 -10.51 5.62
C GLN A 534 -3.87 -9.86 4.24
N THR A 535 -2.70 -10.11 3.65
CA THR A 535 -2.32 -9.51 2.35
C THR A 535 -3.04 -10.17 1.19
N ILE A 536 -3.22 -11.49 1.23
CA ILE A 536 -3.93 -12.28 0.22
C ILE A 536 -5.04 -13.04 0.94
N GLY A 537 -6.28 -12.65 0.71
CA GLY A 537 -7.44 -13.34 1.24
C GLY A 537 -7.55 -14.77 0.68
N TYR A 538 -8.05 -15.71 1.51
CA TYR A 538 -8.17 -17.12 1.15
C TYR A 538 -8.89 -17.34 -0.19
N ARG A 539 -10.00 -16.63 -0.44
CA ARG A 539 -10.78 -16.76 -1.69
C ARG A 539 -9.96 -16.35 -2.92
N TRP A 540 -9.13 -15.35 -2.82
CA TRP A 540 -8.27 -14.91 -3.92
C TRP A 540 -7.26 -16.01 -4.31
N MET A 541 -6.70 -16.70 -3.33
CA MET A 541 -5.79 -17.82 -3.61
C MET A 541 -6.53 -19.04 -4.17
N GLU A 542 -7.69 -19.38 -3.59
CA GLU A 542 -8.48 -20.54 -4.07
C GLU A 542 -8.99 -20.33 -5.51
N ASN A 543 -9.34 -19.11 -5.88
CA ASN A 543 -9.71 -18.81 -7.27
C ASN A 543 -8.52 -18.95 -8.22
N LEU A 544 -7.30 -18.55 -7.81
CA LEU A 544 -6.09 -18.80 -8.62
C LEU A 544 -5.77 -20.29 -8.78
N ARG A 545 -6.05 -21.12 -7.77
CA ARG A 545 -5.86 -22.59 -7.86
C ARG A 545 -6.76 -23.26 -8.92
N ALA A 546 -7.83 -22.60 -9.34
CA ALA A 546 -8.71 -23.12 -10.38
C ALA A 546 -8.06 -23.13 -11.78
N TYR A 547 -7.03 -22.31 -11.99
CA TYR A 547 -6.28 -22.25 -13.24
C TYR A 547 -5.20 -23.34 -13.28
N GLN A 548 -5.01 -23.95 -14.46
CA GLN A 548 -4.00 -25.00 -14.69
C GLN A 548 -2.85 -24.39 -15.53
N ALA A 549 -1.95 -23.68 -14.88
CA ALA A 549 -0.83 -23.03 -15.52
C ALA A 549 0.39 -22.99 -14.61
N ALA A 550 1.59 -22.89 -15.19
CA ALA A 550 2.83 -22.96 -14.42
C ALA A 550 2.91 -21.86 -13.34
N GLU A 551 2.49 -20.65 -13.64
CA GLU A 551 2.57 -19.50 -12.73
C GLU A 551 1.58 -19.65 -11.56
N THR A 552 0.38 -20.16 -11.81
CA THR A 552 -0.63 -20.39 -10.77
C THR A 552 -0.29 -21.59 -9.90
N ASP A 553 0.24 -22.68 -10.50
CA ASP A 553 0.71 -23.86 -9.77
C ASP A 553 1.91 -23.52 -8.87
N GLN A 554 2.84 -22.68 -9.36
CA GLN A 554 4.00 -22.21 -8.58
C GLN A 554 3.55 -21.37 -7.38
N MET A 555 2.67 -20.40 -7.59
CA MET A 555 2.14 -19.57 -6.49
C MET A 555 1.39 -20.43 -5.46
N ALA A 556 0.62 -21.42 -5.91
CA ALA A 556 -0.08 -22.34 -5.02
C ALA A 556 0.90 -23.15 -4.16
N ALA A 557 2.00 -23.66 -4.74
CA ALA A 557 3.04 -24.37 -4.01
C ALA A 557 3.73 -23.49 -2.96
N TYR A 558 3.98 -22.24 -3.27
CA TYR A 558 4.56 -21.27 -2.33
C TYR A 558 3.59 -20.95 -1.19
N TYR A 559 2.32 -20.75 -1.50
CA TYR A 559 1.27 -20.53 -0.50
C TYR A 559 1.10 -21.72 0.46
N ASP A 560 1.23 -22.96 -0.04
CA ASP A 560 1.16 -24.17 0.79
C ASP A 560 2.43 -24.35 1.65
N THR A 561 3.55 -23.76 1.25
CA THR A 561 4.83 -23.87 1.99
C THR A 561 4.94 -22.80 3.08
N ILE A 562 4.54 -21.57 2.78
CA ILE A 562 4.64 -20.44 3.72
C ILE A 562 3.25 -20.14 4.26
N SER A 563 3.06 -20.37 5.57
CA SER A 563 1.78 -20.11 6.23
C SER A 563 1.35 -18.65 6.11
N ASN A 564 0.14 -18.41 5.62
CA ASN A 564 -0.44 -17.06 5.51
C ASN A 564 -1.05 -16.63 6.85
N ILE A 565 -0.19 -16.50 7.88
CA ILE A 565 -0.58 -16.09 9.22
C ILE A 565 -0.93 -14.59 9.20
N PRO A 566 -2.10 -14.18 9.71
CA PRO A 566 -2.47 -12.78 9.74
C PRO A 566 -1.62 -11.96 10.71
N VAL A 567 -1.38 -10.70 10.38
CA VAL A 567 -0.72 -9.74 11.26
C VAL A 567 -1.76 -9.12 12.20
N ILE A 568 -1.48 -9.07 13.50
CA ILE A 568 -2.28 -8.32 14.46
C ILE A 568 -1.95 -6.84 14.28
N LEU A 569 -2.93 -6.03 13.85
CA LEU A 569 -2.79 -4.58 13.70
C LEU A 569 -2.96 -3.85 15.04
N ALA A 570 -3.94 -4.29 15.82
CA ALA A 570 -4.26 -3.72 17.13
C ALA A 570 -4.98 -4.75 17.99
N GLY A 571 -4.89 -4.60 19.31
CA GLY A 571 -5.57 -5.50 20.23
C GLY A 571 -5.92 -4.84 21.57
N THR A 572 -6.97 -5.36 22.22
CA THR A 572 -7.39 -4.97 23.57
C THR A 572 -7.95 -6.17 24.31
N SER A 573 -7.73 -6.24 25.62
CA SER A 573 -8.28 -7.30 26.47
C SER A 573 -8.67 -6.72 27.82
N GLN A 574 -9.85 -7.11 28.32
CA GLN A 574 -10.35 -6.68 29.63
C GLN A 574 -11.11 -7.81 30.32
N GLN A 575 -11.18 -7.74 31.65
CA GLN A 575 -12.03 -8.59 32.47
C GLN A 575 -13.28 -7.85 32.93
N VAL A 576 -14.43 -8.53 32.95
CA VAL A 576 -15.73 -7.99 33.37
C VAL A 576 -16.56 -9.03 34.11
N GLY A 577 -17.40 -8.58 35.01
CA GLY A 577 -18.24 -9.42 35.87
C GLY A 577 -17.43 -10.05 37.02
N GLU A 578 -17.98 -10.03 38.26
CA GLU A 578 -17.42 -10.68 39.45
C GLU A 578 -17.95 -12.12 39.59
#